data_e293832c5bf72d51e4bfc31d7d5a784b
#
_entry.id   e293832c5bf72d51e4bfc31d7d5a784b
#
_cell.length_a   1.000
_cell.length_b   1.000
_cell.length_c   1.000
_cell.angle_alpha   90.00
_cell.angle_beta   90.00
_cell.angle_gamma   90.00
#
_symmetry.space_group_name_H-M   'P 1'
#
loop_
_entity.id
_entity.type
_entity.pdbx_description
1 polymer ?
#
loop_
_entity_poly.entity_id
_entity_poly.type
_entity_poly.pdbx_seq_one_letter_code
_entity_poly.pdbx_strand_id
1 'polypeptide(L)'
;MTGVTPLEADWVFDHEESTLPNIVMLGVQHDYEELKHVPAIKGGKDVTRQYLRAAAAAKKVAAWLREQGYQADAVTGPMTGKILMIPPAIACGFGELGKHGSIINPEFGSAFRLSAVLTDAPFASTPPREFGVDDFCSRCRVCENACPPEAIAPEKQLVRGVNKWYVDFDRCIPYFAETSGCAICIAVCPWSLPTVGLSLAEKLKRRAKRLALDIASNQATTTKEG
;
A
#
# COMPACT_ATOMS: atom_id res chain seq x y z
N MET A 1 -11.10 5.72 0.17
CA MET A 1 -10.15 6.09 -0.91
C MET A 1 -10.44 5.22 -2.12
N THR A 2 -10.39 5.78 -3.31
CA THR A 2 -10.66 5.07 -4.58
C THR A 2 -9.63 5.51 -5.63
N GLY A 3 -9.31 4.63 -6.56
CA GLY A 3 -8.45 4.92 -7.70
C GLY A 3 -8.69 3.89 -8.81
N VAL A 4 -8.33 4.21 -10.03
CA VAL A 4 -8.57 3.37 -11.21
C VAL A 4 -7.27 3.24 -12.02
N THR A 5 -7.01 2.03 -12.49
CA THR A 5 -5.87 1.74 -13.37
C THR A 5 -6.25 0.61 -14.35
N PRO A 6 -5.63 0.53 -15.53
CA PRO A 6 -5.70 -0.68 -16.35
C PRO A 6 -5.22 -1.90 -15.56
N LEU A 7 -5.72 -3.08 -15.90
CA LEU A 7 -5.23 -4.35 -15.38
C LEU A 7 -3.96 -4.77 -16.15
N GLU A 8 -2.85 -4.93 -15.43
CA GLU A 8 -1.63 -5.51 -15.98
C GLU A 8 -1.63 -7.03 -15.77
N ALA A 9 -1.20 -7.79 -16.78
CA ALA A 9 -1.21 -9.25 -16.75
C ALA A 9 -0.38 -9.81 -15.57
N ASP A 10 0.76 -9.19 -15.27
CA ASP A 10 1.66 -9.59 -14.17
C ASP A 10 1.04 -9.43 -12.77
N TRP A 11 -0.12 -8.80 -12.65
CA TRP A 11 -0.85 -8.66 -11.39
C TRP A 11 -1.88 -9.76 -11.16
N VAL A 12 -2.19 -10.54 -12.19
CA VAL A 12 -3.09 -11.69 -12.11
C VAL A 12 -2.28 -12.91 -11.65
N PHE A 13 -2.82 -13.71 -10.73
CA PHE A 13 -2.15 -14.93 -10.30
C PHE A 13 -2.16 -15.99 -11.41
N ASP A 14 -1.10 -16.80 -11.51
CA ASP A 14 -0.88 -17.79 -12.59
C ASP A 14 -2.04 -18.80 -12.79
N HIS A 15 -2.83 -19.01 -11.74
CA HIS A 15 -3.98 -19.94 -11.75
C HIS A 15 -5.33 -19.25 -11.97
N GLU A 16 -5.30 -17.95 -12.22
CA GLU A 16 -6.48 -17.11 -12.42
C GLU A 16 -6.45 -16.46 -13.80
N GLU A 17 -7.63 -16.11 -14.30
CA GLU A 17 -7.80 -15.40 -15.55
C GLU A 17 -8.76 -14.22 -15.38
N SER A 18 -8.51 -13.14 -16.08
CA SER A 18 -9.44 -12.03 -16.19
C SER A 18 -9.40 -11.43 -17.60
N THR A 19 -10.58 -11.27 -18.20
CA THR A 19 -10.78 -10.56 -19.46
C THR A 19 -11.18 -9.10 -19.25
N LEU A 20 -11.36 -8.67 -18.01
CA LEU A 20 -11.78 -7.32 -17.65
C LEU A 20 -10.57 -6.38 -17.60
N PRO A 21 -10.53 -5.33 -18.44
CA PRO A 21 -9.31 -4.55 -18.68
C PRO A 21 -8.97 -3.51 -17.61
N ASN A 22 -9.89 -3.20 -16.70
CA ASN A 22 -9.71 -2.13 -15.72
C ASN A 22 -9.92 -2.61 -14.29
N ILE A 23 -9.23 -1.95 -13.36
CA ILE A 23 -9.36 -2.17 -11.91
C ILE A 23 -9.82 -0.88 -11.26
N VAL A 24 -10.89 -0.95 -10.47
CA VAL A 24 -11.25 0.06 -9.49
C VAL A 24 -10.73 -0.40 -8.13
N MET A 25 -9.70 0.26 -7.62
CA MET A 25 -9.14 0.00 -6.29
C MET A 25 -9.92 0.75 -5.22
N LEU A 26 -10.12 0.11 -4.09
CA LEU A 26 -10.80 0.64 -2.92
C LEU A 26 -9.92 0.46 -1.69
N GLY A 27 -9.84 1.50 -0.85
CA GLY A 27 -9.13 1.47 0.42
C GLY A 27 -10.03 1.92 1.57
N VAL A 28 -10.12 1.12 2.63
CA VAL A 28 -10.86 1.45 3.86
C VAL A 28 -9.91 1.55 5.03
N GLN A 29 -9.98 2.65 5.76
CA GLN A 29 -9.10 2.93 6.88
C GLN A 29 -9.43 2.05 8.09
N HIS A 30 -8.41 1.59 8.81
CA HIS A 30 -8.50 1.01 10.14
C HIS A 30 -8.85 2.06 11.19
N ASP A 31 -9.48 1.62 12.28
CA ASP A 31 -9.53 2.41 13.51
C ASP A 31 -8.18 2.25 14.23
N TYR A 32 -7.38 3.31 14.26
CA TYR A 32 -6.06 3.25 14.87
C TYR A 32 -6.13 2.97 16.38
N GLU A 33 -7.14 3.46 17.07
CA GLU A 33 -7.32 3.22 18.52
C GLU A 33 -7.58 1.75 18.85
N GLU A 34 -8.11 0.99 17.91
CA GLU A 34 -8.23 -0.47 18.01
C GLU A 34 -7.00 -1.18 17.45
N LEU A 35 -6.51 -0.77 16.27
CA LEU A 35 -5.36 -1.38 15.59
C LEU A 35 -4.09 -1.35 16.44
N LYS A 36 -3.83 -0.28 17.19
CA LYS A 36 -2.65 -0.16 18.06
C LYS A 36 -2.50 -1.28 19.12
N HIS A 37 -3.55 -2.07 19.34
CA HIS A 37 -3.54 -3.20 20.26
C HIS A 37 -3.10 -4.53 19.64
N VAL A 38 -2.73 -4.55 18.34
CA VAL A 38 -2.20 -5.77 17.73
C VAL A 38 -0.89 -6.20 18.44
N PRO A 39 -0.63 -7.50 18.57
CA PRO A 39 -1.35 -8.65 18.03
C PRO A 39 -2.49 -9.15 18.94
N ALA A 40 -2.92 -8.40 19.92
CA ALA A 40 -4.03 -8.81 20.79
C ALA A 40 -5.37 -8.87 20.05
N ILE A 41 -6.31 -9.66 20.59
CA ILE A 41 -7.65 -9.89 20.02
C ILE A 41 -8.39 -8.58 19.69
N LYS A 42 -8.19 -7.53 20.47
CA LYS A 42 -8.84 -6.23 20.22
C LYS A 42 -8.42 -5.67 18.85
N GLY A 43 -7.14 -5.67 18.53
CA GLY A 43 -6.63 -5.27 17.21
C GLY A 43 -7.12 -6.19 16.10
N GLY A 44 -7.12 -7.51 16.32
CA GLY A 44 -7.64 -8.50 15.37
C GLY A 44 -9.11 -8.32 15.02
N LYS A 45 -9.93 -7.87 15.97
CA LYS A 45 -11.34 -7.51 15.71
C LYS A 45 -11.48 -6.35 14.73
N ASP A 46 -10.65 -5.31 14.85
CA ASP A 46 -10.64 -4.23 13.87
C ASP A 46 -10.19 -4.73 12.50
N VAL A 47 -9.13 -5.51 12.42
CA VAL A 47 -8.66 -6.12 11.17
C VAL A 47 -9.79 -6.85 10.46
N THR A 48 -10.52 -7.73 11.17
CA THR A 48 -11.67 -8.47 10.61
C THR A 48 -12.79 -7.54 10.16
N ARG A 49 -13.13 -6.53 10.95
CA ARG A 49 -14.14 -5.52 10.60
C ARG A 49 -13.78 -4.79 9.31
N GLN A 50 -12.53 -4.41 9.13
CA GLN A 50 -12.11 -3.70 7.92
C GLN A 50 -12.07 -4.61 6.68
N TYR A 51 -11.78 -5.89 6.81
CA TYR A 51 -11.98 -6.84 5.71
C TYR A 51 -13.44 -6.90 5.25
N LEU A 52 -14.38 -6.99 6.20
CA LEU A 52 -15.81 -7.00 5.89
C LEU A 52 -16.27 -5.70 5.22
N ARG A 53 -15.78 -4.54 5.71
CA ARG A 53 -16.10 -3.23 5.12
C ARG A 53 -15.54 -3.10 3.70
N ALA A 54 -14.30 -3.52 3.47
CA ALA A 54 -13.66 -3.50 2.17
C ALA A 54 -14.40 -4.41 1.16
N ALA A 55 -14.75 -5.62 1.59
CA ALA A 55 -15.54 -6.55 0.79
C ALA A 55 -16.94 -6.00 0.44
N ALA A 56 -17.62 -5.41 1.41
CA ALA A 56 -18.93 -4.80 1.19
C ALA A 56 -18.85 -3.61 0.22
N ALA A 57 -17.80 -2.79 0.32
CA ALA A 57 -17.57 -1.69 -0.61
C ALA A 57 -17.35 -2.18 -2.05
N ALA A 58 -16.50 -3.18 -2.25
CA ALA A 58 -16.27 -3.77 -3.57
C ALA A 58 -17.54 -4.37 -4.18
N LYS A 59 -18.31 -5.12 -3.39
CA LYS A 59 -19.59 -5.68 -3.84
C LYS A 59 -20.59 -4.61 -4.25
N LYS A 60 -20.69 -3.50 -3.49
CA LYS A 60 -21.58 -2.37 -3.85
C LYS A 60 -21.15 -1.69 -5.14
N VAL A 61 -19.85 -1.42 -5.32
CA VAL A 61 -19.33 -0.83 -6.56
C VAL A 61 -19.55 -1.76 -7.75
N ALA A 62 -19.29 -3.06 -7.60
CA ALA A 62 -19.54 -4.03 -8.65
C ALA A 62 -21.03 -4.13 -9.03
N ALA A 63 -21.94 -4.10 -8.03
CA ALA A 63 -23.36 -4.10 -8.29
C ALA A 63 -23.80 -2.85 -9.07
N TRP A 64 -23.35 -1.68 -8.64
CA TRP A 64 -23.64 -0.42 -9.33
C TRP A 64 -23.13 -0.41 -10.77
N LEU A 65 -21.90 -0.90 -11.03
CA LEU A 65 -21.37 -1.00 -12.39
C LEU A 65 -22.22 -1.91 -13.28
N ARG A 66 -22.69 -3.03 -12.74
CA ARG A 66 -23.60 -3.93 -13.47
C ARG A 66 -24.96 -3.28 -13.79
N GLU A 67 -25.47 -2.47 -12.87
CA GLU A 67 -26.69 -1.69 -13.10
C GLU A 67 -26.51 -0.64 -14.22
N GLN A 68 -25.26 -0.16 -14.42
CA GLN A 68 -24.92 0.72 -15.56
C GLN A 68 -24.64 -0.04 -16.86
N GLY A 69 -24.78 -1.36 -16.89
CA GLY A 69 -24.60 -2.20 -18.08
C GLY A 69 -23.17 -2.72 -18.30
N TYR A 70 -22.25 -2.52 -17.37
CA TYR A 70 -20.87 -3.01 -17.45
C TYR A 70 -20.71 -4.38 -16.78
N GLN A 71 -19.72 -5.13 -17.23
CA GLN A 71 -19.25 -6.30 -16.49
C GLN A 71 -18.41 -5.84 -15.29
N ALA A 72 -18.61 -6.49 -14.16
CA ALA A 72 -17.86 -6.17 -12.97
C ALA A 72 -17.70 -7.39 -12.05
N ASP A 73 -16.50 -7.63 -11.55
CA ASP A 73 -16.17 -8.72 -10.64
C ASP A 73 -15.48 -8.18 -9.38
N ALA A 74 -16.09 -8.42 -8.21
CA ALA A 74 -15.60 -7.92 -6.94
C ALA A 74 -14.52 -8.82 -6.38
N VAL A 75 -13.31 -8.30 -6.19
CA VAL A 75 -12.18 -8.97 -5.55
C VAL A 75 -12.16 -8.60 -4.06
N THR A 76 -12.66 -9.50 -3.21
CA THR A 76 -12.98 -9.22 -1.81
C THR A 76 -12.19 -10.05 -0.80
N GLY A 77 -11.49 -11.07 -1.26
CA GLY A 77 -10.84 -12.04 -0.39
C GLY A 77 -9.64 -11.50 0.37
N PRO A 78 -9.42 -11.95 1.61
CA PRO A 78 -8.24 -11.54 2.37
C PRO A 78 -6.94 -12.17 1.87
N MET A 79 -6.97 -13.37 1.30
CA MET A 79 -5.76 -14.12 0.92
C MET A 79 -5.86 -14.85 -0.43
N THR A 80 -7.05 -14.96 -0.99
CA THR A 80 -7.35 -15.72 -2.20
C THR A 80 -8.12 -14.87 -3.19
N GLY A 81 -7.56 -13.75 -3.57
CA GLY A 81 -8.09 -12.93 -4.67
C GLY A 81 -7.46 -13.33 -6.00
N LYS A 82 -8.06 -12.92 -7.10
CA LYS A 82 -7.55 -13.16 -8.45
C LYS A 82 -6.27 -12.37 -8.76
N ILE A 83 -6.03 -11.29 -8.03
CA ILE A 83 -4.95 -10.34 -8.32
C ILE A 83 -4.12 -9.98 -7.09
N LEU A 84 -2.87 -9.60 -7.35
CA LEU A 84 -2.02 -8.89 -6.39
C LEU A 84 -2.58 -7.48 -6.17
N MET A 85 -2.93 -7.13 -4.93
CA MET A 85 -3.59 -5.84 -4.63
C MET A 85 -2.62 -4.65 -4.53
N ILE A 86 -1.35 -4.89 -4.18
CA ILE A 86 -0.38 -3.82 -3.91
C ILE A 86 0.04 -3.08 -5.19
N PRO A 87 0.44 -3.77 -6.29
CA PRO A 87 0.86 -3.08 -7.50
C PRO A 87 -0.21 -2.15 -8.09
N PRO A 88 -1.46 -2.57 -8.33
CA PRO A 88 -2.50 -1.69 -8.86
C PRO A 88 -2.85 -0.54 -7.91
N ALA A 89 -2.77 -0.74 -6.59
CA ALA A 89 -3.01 0.35 -5.64
C ALA A 89 -1.91 1.43 -5.70
N ILE A 90 -0.65 1.05 -5.93
CA ILE A 90 0.44 1.99 -6.19
C ILE A 90 0.22 2.69 -7.53
N ALA A 91 -0.08 1.94 -8.59
CA ALA A 91 -0.31 2.47 -9.93
C ALA A 91 -1.44 3.51 -10.00
N CYS A 92 -2.49 3.36 -9.17
CA CYS A 92 -3.58 4.32 -9.07
C CYS A 92 -3.44 5.35 -7.93
N GLY A 93 -2.23 5.56 -7.42
CA GLY A 93 -1.92 6.67 -6.53
C GLY A 93 -2.30 6.50 -5.06
N PHE A 94 -2.53 5.29 -4.60
CA PHE A 94 -2.83 5.03 -3.19
C PHE A 94 -1.64 5.30 -2.27
N GLY A 95 -0.42 5.21 -2.78
CA GLY A 95 0.79 5.45 -2.01
C GLY A 95 2.00 4.74 -2.58
N GLU A 96 3.01 4.55 -1.76
CA GLU A 96 4.29 3.93 -2.08
C GLU A 96 4.54 2.70 -1.21
N LEU A 97 5.39 1.78 -1.69
CA LEU A 97 5.77 0.58 -0.93
C LEU A 97 6.63 0.94 0.28
N GLY A 98 6.17 0.60 1.47
CA GLY A 98 6.94 0.74 2.71
C GLY A 98 7.88 -0.43 2.97
N LYS A 99 8.88 -0.23 3.86
CA LYS A 99 9.85 -1.26 4.29
C LYS A 99 9.17 -2.54 4.80
N HIS A 100 8.02 -2.42 5.44
CA HIS A 100 7.21 -3.55 5.95
C HIS A 100 6.40 -4.29 4.88
N GLY A 101 6.62 -4.02 3.60
CA GLY A 101 5.96 -4.71 2.49
C GLY A 101 4.51 -4.33 2.22
N SER A 102 3.96 -3.34 2.93
CA SER A 102 2.64 -2.78 2.69
C SER A 102 2.72 -1.36 2.12
N ILE A 103 1.60 -0.84 1.60
CA ILE A 103 1.54 0.53 1.06
C ILE A 103 1.47 1.53 2.20
N ILE A 104 2.12 2.67 2.02
CA ILE A 104 2.04 3.84 2.89
C ILE A 104 1.36 4.99 2.15
N ASN A 105 0.33 5.52 2.75
CA ASN A 105 -0.45 6.66 2.30
C ASN A 105 -0.35 7.81 3.32
N PRO A 106 -0.24 9.08 2.91
CA PRO A 106 -0.14 10.19 3.85
C PRO A 106 -1.36 10.37 4.75
N GLU A 107 -2.56 10.02 4.27
CA GLU A 107 -3.82 10.21 5.00
C GLU A 107 -4.13 9.04 5.94
N PHE A 108 -3.87 7.80 5.51
CA PHE A 108 -4.21 6.58 6.23
C PHE A 108 -2.98 5.87 6.82
N GLY A 109 -1.78 6.38 6.56
CA GLY A 109 -0.55 5.66 6.88
C GLY A 109 -0.50 4.34 6.14
N SER A 110 -0.14 3.27 6.83
CA SER A 110 -0.27 1.90 6.33
C SER A 110 -1.50 1.17 6.90
N ALA A 111 -2.31 1.89 7.68
CA ALA A 111 -3.45 1.36 8.42
C ALA A 111 -4.73 1.37 7.57
N PHE A 112 -4.76 0.62 6.46
CA PHE A 112 -5.95 0.45 5.64
C PHE A 112 -5.99 -0.91 4.94
N ARG A 113 -7.20 -1.32 4.53
CA ARG A 113 -7.45 -2.55 3.77
C ARG A 113 -7.82 -2.23 2.35
N LEU A 114 -7.31 -3.06 1.44
CA LEU A 114 -7.61 -3.00 0.03
C LEU A 114 -8.74 -3.96 -0.34
N SER A 115 -9.52 -3.56 -1.31
CA SER A 115 -10.37 -4.40 -2.14
C SER A 115 -10.41 -3.84 -3.55
N ALA A 116 -10.91 -4.59 -4.52
CA ALA A 116 -10.93 -4.14 -5.90
C ALA A 116 -12.20 -4.60 -6.61
N VAL A 117 -12.47 -3.95 -7.74
CA VAL A 117 -13.45 -4.41 -8.72
C VAL A 117 -12.77 -4.43 -10.08
N LEU A 118 -12.76 -5.58 -10.72
CA LEU A 118 -12.38 -5.71 -12.13
C LEU A 118 -13.60 -5.36 -12.99
N THR A 119 -13.41 -4.64 -14.09
CA THR A 119 -14.52 -4.18 -14.93
C THR A 119 -14.09 -3.83 -16.35
N ASP A 120 -15.03 -3.86 -17.29
CA ASP A 120 -14.90 -3.34 -18.65
C ASP A 120 -15.35 -1.88 -18.78
N ALA A 121 -15.85 -1.26 -17.72
CA ALA A 121 -16.25 0.14 -17.73
C ALA A 121 -15.05 1.05 -18.11
N PRO A 122 -15.26 2.03 -19.00
CA PRO A 122 -14.22 2.95 -19.41
C PRO A 122 -13.98 4.01 -18.31
N PHE A 123 -12.76 4.03 -17.76
CA PHE A 123 -12.35 5.02 -16.76
C PHE A 123 -11.11 5.77 -17.21
N ALA A 124 -10.99 7.03 -16.80
CA ALA A 124 -9.73 7.73 -16.80
C ALA A 124 -8.86 7.21 -15.63
N SER A 125 -7.63 6.80 -15.94
CA SER A 125 -6.69 6.30 -14.92
C SER A 125 -6.33 7.37 -13.90
N THR A 126 -6.29 7.00 -12.65
CA THR A 126 -5.74 7.84 -11.57
C THR A 126 -4.22 7.73 -11.63
N PRO A 127 -3.47 8.82 -11.71
CA PRO A 127 -2.01 8.74 -11.80
C PRO A 127 -1.38 8.26 -10.49
N PRO A 128 -0.20 7.62 -10.55
CA PRO A 128 0.58 7.29 -9.37
C PRO A 128 1.01 8.57 -8.62
N ARG A 129 1.27 8.45 -7.33
CA ARG A 129 1.65 9.57 -6.47
C ARG A 129 2.84 9.17 -5.61
N GLU A 130 3.79 10.09 -5.48
CA GLU A 130 4.99 9.93 -4.65
C GLU A 130 4.95 10.91 -3.47
N PHE A 131 5.35 10.41 -2.31
CA PHE A 131 5.35 11.14 -1.04
C PHE A 131 6.72 11.14 -0.35
N GLY A 132 7.71 10.45 -0.93
CA GLY A 132 9.05 10.27 -0.37
C GLY A 132 9.13 9.17 0.69
N VAL A 133 8.23 8.20 0.60
CA VAL A 133 8.19 7.06 1.54
C VAL A 133 9.46 6.23 1.44
N ASP A 134 10.00 6.03 0.24
CA ASP A 134 11.19 5.24 0.02
C ASP A 134 12.42 5.86 0.73
N ASP A 135 12.65 7.17 0.55
CA ASP A 135 13.70 7.91 1.24
C ASP A 135 13.51 7.92 2.78
N PHE A 136 12.28 8.00 3.25
CA PHE A 136 11.97 7.89 4.67
C PHE A 136 12.29 6.49 5.19
N CYS A 137 11.83 5.44 4.52
CA CYS A 137 12.00 4.06 4.93
C CYS A 137 13.47 3.61 4.92
N SER A 138 14.32 4.17 4.04
CA SER A 138 15.75 3.87 4.01
C SER A 138 16.47 4.20 5.34
N ARG A 139 15.96 5.16 6.10
CA ARG A 139 16.51 5.61 7.39
C ARG A 139 15.68 5.19 8.60
N CYS A 140 14.43 4.77 8.39
CA CYS A 140 13.54 4.36 9.46
C CYS A 140 13.68 2.87 9.74
N ARG A 141 13.84 2.51 11.03
CA ARG A 141 13.98 1.11 11.49
C ARG A 141 12.86 0.68 12.43
N VAL A 142 11.79 1.47 12.57
CA VAL A 142 10.75 1.22 13.57
C VAL A 142 10.05 -0.12 13.36
N CYS A 143 9.58 -0.40 12.13
CA CYS A 143 8.89 -1.66 11.83
C CYS A 143 9.83 -2.88 11.86
N GLU A 144 11.09 -2.71 11.46
CA GLU A 144 12.14 -3.72 11.52
C GLU A 144 12.40 -4.13 12.98
N ASN A 145 12.68 -3.15 13.84
CA ASN A 145 12.98 -3.40 15.26
C ASN A 145 11.79 -3.94 16.06
N ALA A 146 10.57 -3.70 15.59
CA ALA A 146 9.34 -4.16 16.24
C ALA A 146 8.84 -5.51 15.73
N CYS A 147 9.47 -6.11 14.73
CA CYS A 147 9.05 -7.37 14.13
C CYS A 147 9.51 -8.57 14.98
N PRO A 148 8.61 -9.30 15.68
CA PRO A 148 9.05 -10.38 16.55
C PRO A 148 9.78 -11.52 15.82
N PRO A 149 9.36 -11.97 14.62
CA PRO A 149 10.10 -12.98 13.86
C PRO A 149 11.26 -12.42 13.03
N GLU A 150 11.62 -11.13 13.18
CA GLU A 150 12.72 -10.48 12.42
C GLU A 150 12.62 -10.69 10.90
N ALA A 151 11.40 -10.60 10.37
CA ALA A 151 11.09 -10.86 8.96
C ALA A 151 11.34 -9.66 8.04
N ILE A 152 11.63 -8.47 8.58
CA ILE A 152 11.81 -7.22 7.81
C ILE A 152 13.29 -6.91 7.72
N ALA A 153 13.85 -6.98 6.50
CA ALA A 153 15.25 -6.67 6.27
C ALA A 153 15.55 -5.16 6.39
N PRO A 154 16.75 -4.78 6.90
CA PRO A 154 17.17 -3.39 6.99
C PRO A 154 17.31 -2.71 5.63
N GLU A 155 17.74 -3.48 4.62
CA GLU A 155 18.03 -3.01 3.26
C GLU A 155 17.06 -3.63 2.24
N LYS A 156 16.94 -2.99 1.09
CA LYS A 156 16.21 -3.56 -0.04
C LYS A 156 16.84 -4.87 -0.51
N GLN A 157 16.02 -5.78 -1.00
CA GLN A 157 16.42 -7.08 -1.51
C GLN A 157 16.16 -7.16 -3.01
N LEU A 158 17.03 -7.87 -3.74
CA LEU A 158 16.79 -8.21 -5.14
C LEU A 158 15.80 -9.38 -5.21
N VAL A 159 14.56 -9.08 -5.55
CA VAL A 159 13.47 -10.07 -5.61
C VAL A 159 12.91 -10.11 -7.02
N ARG A 160 13.05 -11.24 -7.69
CA ARG A 160 12.63 -11.44 -9.09
C ARG A 160 13.11 -10.32 -10.04
N GLY A 161 14.39 -9.95 -9.90
CA GLY A 161 15.01 -8.91 -10.74
C GLY A 161 14.73 -7.47 -10.33
N VAL A 162 13.92 -7.22 -9.29
CA VAL A 162 13.60 -5.88 -8.80
C VAL A 162 14.21 -5.65 -7.42
N ASN A 163 14.97 -4.56 -7.25
CA ASN A 163 15.48 -4.15 -5.94
C ASN A 163 14.39 -3.39 -5.17
N LYS A 164 13.82 -4.04 -4.16
CA LYS A 164 12.67 -3.51 -3.41
C LYS A 164 12.70 -3.89 -1.94
N TRP A 165 11.90 -3.18 -1.13
CA TRP A 165 11.58 -3.61 0.21
C TRP A 165 10.89 -4.97 0.17
N TYR A 166 11.35 -5.88 1.00
CA TYR A 166 10.87 -7.25 1.04
C TYR A 166 10.73 -7.74 2.48
N VAL A 167 9.68 -8.48 2.72
CA VAL A 167 9.44 -9.18 3.98
C VAL A 167 9.69 -10.66 3.74
N ASP A 168 10.50 -11.28 4.57
CA ASP A 168 10.71 -12.73 4.57
C ASP A 168 9.42 -13.42 5.06
N PHE A 169 8.65 -13.95 4.11
CA PHE A 169 7.37 -14.58 4.40
C PHE A 169 7.52 -15.90 5.15
N ASP A 170 8.62 -16.62 4.99
CA ASP A 170 8.88 -17.87 5.71
C ASP A 170 9.04 -17.63 7.21
N ARG A 171 9.58 -16.45 7.59
CA ARG A 171 9.63 -15.99 8.97
C ARG A 171 8.32 -15.36 9.43
N CYS A 172 7.70 -14.54 8.59
CA CYS A 172 6.51 -13.76 8.96
C CYS A 172 5.28 -14.63 9.18
N ILE A 173 4.98 -15.56 8.26
CA ILE A 173 3.71 -16.32 8.22
C ILE A 173 3.47 -17.16 9.47
N PRO A 174 4.41 -17.90 10.04
CA PRO A 174 4.15 -18.67 11.25
C PRO A 174 3.65 -17.78 12.40
N TYR A 175 4.36 -16.70 12.69
CA TYR A 175 3.95 -15.77 13.74
C TYR A 175 2.64 -15.03 13.41
N PHE A 176 2.43 -14.66 12.16
CA PHE A 176 1.18 -14.07 11.69
C PHE A 176 -0.02 -15.01 11.91
N ALA A 177 0.14 -16.30 11.64
CA ALA A 177 -0.91 -17.31 11.82
C ALA A 177 -1.22 -17.55 13.31
N GLU A 178 -0.19 -17.68 14.15
CA GLU A 178 -0.32 -17.87 15.61
C GLU A 178 -1.05 -16.70 16.29
N THR A 179 -0.85 -15.48 15.79
CA THR A 179 -1.43 -14.27 16.36
C THR A 179 -2.71 -13.81 15.67
N SER A 180 -3.29 -14.66 14.79
CA SER A 180 -4.51 -14.32 14.03
C SER A 180 -4.40 -13.01 13.22
N GLY A 181 -3.22 -12.74 12.69
CA GLY A 181 -2.94 -11.54 11.91
C GLY A 181 -2.17 -10.48 12.70
N CYS A 182 -0.86 -10.64 12.82
CA CYS A 182 0.05 -9.84 13.66
C CYS A 182 -0.12 -8.33 13.51
N ALA A 183 0.09 -7.76 12.30
CA ALA A 183 0.00 -6.33 11.95
C ALA A 183 0.83 -5.34 12.83
N ILE A 184 1.78 -5.80 13.66
CA ILE A 184 2.61 -4.95 14.52
C ILE A 184 3.34 -3.91 13.67
N CYS A 185 3.98 -4.31 12.58
CA CYS A 185 4.72 -3.43 11.68
C CYS A 185 3.86 -2.30 11.07
N ILE A 186 2.56 -2.53 10.89
CA ILE A 186 1.59 -1.55 10.42
C ILE A 186 1.25 -0.56 11.55
N ALA A 187 0.97 -1.08 12.75
CA ALA A 187 0.55 -0.26 13.90
C ALA A 187 1.67 0.66 14.40
N VAL A 188 2.92 0.19 14.41
CA VAL A 188 4.06 1.00 14.89
C VAL A 188 4.62 1.95 13.83
N CYS A 189 4.18 1.83 12.57
CA CYS A 189 4.67 2.69 11.48
C CYS A 189 4.38 4.16 11.79
N PRO A 190 5.40 5.05 11.77
CA PRO A 190 5.17 6.47 12.04
C PRO A 190 4.12 7.12 11.14
N TRP A 191 3.98 6.64 9.91
CA TRP A 191 2.94 7.10 8.99
C TRP A 191 1.53 6.71 9.42
N SER A 192 1.38 5.62 10.17
CA SER A 192 0.08 5.13 10.66
C SER A 192 -0.42 5.89 11.90
N LEU A 193 0.48 6.63 12.57
CA LEU A 193 0.09 7.42 13.73
C LEU A 193 -0.87 8.55 13.31
N PRO A 194 -1.95 8.78 14.06
CA PRO A 194 -2.92 9.82 13.75
C PRO A 194 -2.25 11.19 13.54
N THR A 195 -2.62 11.88 12.48
CA THR A 195 -2.12 13.21 12.07
C THR A 195 -0.65 13.29 11.62
N VAL A 196 0.16 12.25 11.82
CA VAL A 196 1.60 12.27 11.54
C VAL A 196 1.89 12.14 10.04
N GLY A 197 1.19 11.28 9.32
CA GLY A 197 1.47 10.97 7.91
C GLY A 197 1.46 12.21 6.99
N LEU A 198 0.44 13.07 7.10
CA LEU A 198 0.35 14.32 6.32
C LEU A 198 1.53 15.25 6.63
N SER A 199 1.87 15.40 7.91
CA SER A 199 3.01 16.24 8.33
C SER A 199 4.35 15.70 7.80
N LEU A 200 4.53 14.37 7.77
CA LEU A 200 5.71 13.73 7.18
C LEU A 200 5.79 14.00 5.68
N ALA A 201 4.71 13.78 4.94
CA ALA A 201 4.65 14.02 3.50
C ALA A 201 5.03 15.47 3.15
N GLU A 202 4.50 16.44 3.87
CA GLU A 202 4.85 17.85 3.66
C GLU A 202 6.32 18.16 3.96
N LYS A 203 6.87 17.60 5.05
CA LYS A 203 8.30 17.78 5.40
C LYS A 203 9.21 17.19 4.32
N LEU A 204 8.89 16.00 3.84
CA LEU A 204 9.66 15.33 2.78
C LEU A 204 9.58 16.10 1.46
N LYS A 205 8.39 16.57 1.07
CA LYS A 205 8.21 17.42 -0.11
C LYS A 205 9.04 18.70 -0.04
N ARG A 206 9.06 19.38 1.10
CA ARG A 206 9.88 20.59 1.31
C ARG A 206 11.38 20.27 1.23
N ARG A 207 11.82 19.14 1.80
CA ARG A 207 13.20 18.67 1.72
C ARG A 207 13.61 18.38 0.28
N ALA A 208 12.80 17.62 -0.47
CA ALA A 208 13.06 17.30 -1.86
C ALA A 208 13.19 18.55 -2.72
N LYS A 209 12.28 19.54 -2.53
CA LYS A 209 12.35 20.83 -3.24
C LYS A 209 13.66 21.59 -2.92
N ARG A 210 14.09 21.61 -1.67
CA ARG A 210 15.35 22.27 -1.28
C ARG A 210 16.57 21.61 -1.93
N LEU A 211 16.63 20.27 -1.88
CA LEU A 211 17.73 19.53 -2.52
C LEU A 211 17.79 19.76 -4.04
N ALA A 212 16.64 19.81 -4.70
CA ALA A 212 16.59 20.12 -6.14
C ALA A 212 17.13 21.52 -6.46
N LEU A 213 16.83 22.53 -5.63
CA LEU A 213 17.35 23.89 -5.78
C LEU A 213 18.87 23.94 -5.54
N ASP A 214 19.36 23.24 -4.51
CA ASP A 214 20.80 23.17 -4.20
C ASP A 214 21.59 22.52 -5.35
N ILE A 215 21.07 21.44 -5.94
CA ILE A 215 21.66 20.80 -7.11
C ILE A 215 21.70 21.73 -8.32
N ALA A 216 20.58 22.42 -8.61
CA ALA A 216 20.51 23.35 -9.74
C ALA A 216 21.48 24.54 -9.57
N SER A 217 21.61 25.07 -8.35
CA SER A 217 22.57 26.16 -8.06
C SER A 217 24.00 25.72 -8.22
N ASN A 218 24.38 24.52 -7.78
CA ASN A 218 25.73 23.97 -7.93
C ASN A 218 26.10 23.72 -9.40
N GLN A 219 25.15 23.22 -10.21
CA GLN A 219 25.36 23.04 -11.65
C GLN A 219 25.55 24.37 -12.39
N ALA A 220 24.83 25.42 -12.01
CA ALA A 220 24.96 26.74 -12.59
C ALA A 220 26.32 27.41 -12.27
N THR A 221 26.94 27.04 -11.14
CA THR A 221 28.24 27.56 -10.74
C THR A 221 29.37 26.89 -11.52
N THR A 222 29.26 25.55 -11.71
CA THR A 222 30.28 24.77 -12.44
C THR A 222 30.35 25.12 -13.93
N THR A 223 29.24 25.56 -14.54
CA THR A 223 29.20 25.99 -15.96
C THR A 223 29.76 27.40 -16.20
N LYS A 224 30.07 28.18 -15.17
CA LYS A 224 30.65 29.52 -15.29
C LYS A 224 32.17 29.56 -15.14
N GLU A 225 32.76 28.45 -14.67
CA GLU A 225 34.22 28.35 -14.43
C GLU A 225 34.96 27.54 -15.53
N GLY A 226 34.29 27.09 -16.57
CA GLY A 226 34.85 26.39 -17.75
C GLY A 226 34.68 27.23 -19.03
#